data_6ef732ddbb18e7a4e0f5a3a408824b14
#
_entry.id   6ef732ddbb18e7a4e0f5a3a408824b14
#
_cell.length_a   1.000
_cell.length_b   1.000
_cell.length_c   1.000
_cell.angle_alpha   90.00
_cell.angle_beta   90.00
_cell.angle_gamma   90.00
#
_symmetry.space_group_name_H-M   'P 1'
#
loop_
_entity.id
_entity.type
_entity.pdbx_description
1 polymer ?
#
loop_
_entity_poly.entity_id
_entity_poly.type
_entity_poly.pdbx_seq_one_letter_code
_entity_poly.pdbx_strand_id
1 'polypeptide(L)'
;MKKSFIRFFLFILIFSLVSCGARHKSLPLEKVSALSENHFECFYDGIKHDFIVDLPPEPEGAPLVVMLPGWGNLAATLRFSTHFSEFANPRGYAVVYVTGARNKYERTGVISWNSGIAAKGNDDVGFLIALTNHLQTKYNLARAQAYAVGFSNGAFMSHRIAMEAGQTFSACVSVAGFMPEKIWKNKNKKNHMSFFQVTGEFDDVIPKHGDGTAVFTENPAIEDVMEYWAFSNGLFAREESPVGDKSILTKFFYSDEDRPAGPENSGNLEFTEKASENSKNSKTSPHQTSPQVWHLLIKDGRHSWPEKQFCGLEVNSLILDFFDQC
;
A
#
# COMPACT_ATOMS: atom_id res chain seq x y z
N MET A 1 16.46 -46.38 54.35
CA MET A 1 16.24 -44.94 54.04
C MET A 1 16.36 -44.72 52.53
N LYS A 2 15.23 -44.66 51.79
CA LYS A 2 15.20 -44.43 50.34
C LYS A 2 14.78 -43.01 50.12
N LYS A 3 15.66 -42.17 49.53
CA LYS A 3 15.35 -40.79 49.11
C LYS A 3 14.72 -40.85 47.73
N SER A 4 13.45 -40.43 47.64
CA SER A 4 12.69 -40.30 46.42
C SER A 4 12.98 -38.94 45.81
N PHE A 5 13.53 -38.88 44.59
CA PHE A 5 13.75 -37.66 43.80
C PHE A 5 12.50 -37.42 42.96
N ILE A 6 11.73 -36.38 43.28
CA ILE A 6 10.61 -35.87 42.48
C ILE A 6 11.20 -34.95 41.41
N ARG A 7 11.16 -35.36 40.16
CA ARG A 7 11.48 -34.50 38.99
C ARG A 7 10.24 -33.71 38.64
N PHE A 8 10.31 -32.41 38.85
CA PHE A 8 9.33 -31.44 38.36
C PHE A 8 9.54 -31.20 36.87
N PHE A 9 8.65 -31.72 36.02
CA PHE A 9 8.60 -31.41 34.61
C PHE A 9 7.81 -30.09 34.44
N LEU A 10 8.50 -28.99 34.13
CA LEU A 10 7.90 -27.72 33.77
C LEU A 10 7.43 -27.78 32.31
N PHE A 11 6.13 -27.97 32.09
CA PHE A 11 5.51 -27.87 30.79
C PHE A 11 5.37 -26.39 30.45
N ILE A 12 6.25 -25.84 29.60
CA ILE A 12 6.07 -24.51 28.99
C ILE A 12 5.02 -24.66 27.89
N LEU A 13 3.79 -24.24 28.18
CA LEU A 13 2.74 -24.09 27.18
C LEU A 13 3.08 -22.87 26.33
N ILE A 14 3.64 -23.08 25.15
CA ILE A 14 3.76 -22.03 24.14
C ILE A 14 2.37 -21.82 23.55
N PHE A 15 1.67 -20.79 24.03
CA PHE A 15 0.47 -20.28 23.38
C PHE A 15 0.92 -19.58 22.08
N SER A 16 0.86 -20.29 20.96
CA SER A 16 0.91 -19.66 19.65
C SER A 16 -0.40 -18.91 19.46
N LEU A 17 -0.33 -17.57 19.56
CA LEU A 17 -1.40 -16.69 19.10
C LEU A 17 -1.58 -16.92 17.59
N VAL A 18 -2.57 -17.74 17.24
CA VAL A 18 -3.00 -17.91 15.85
C VAL A 18 -3.73 -16.63 15.46
N SER A 19 -3.00 -15.67 14.89
CA SER A 19 -3.59 -14.58 14.14
C SER A 19 -4.33 -15.19 12.95
N CYS A 20 -5.64 -15.03 12.90
CA CYS A 20 -6.49 -15.47 11.78
C CYS A 20 -6.42 -14.43 10.66
N GLY A 21 -5.23 -14.20 10.11
CA GLY A 21 -5.01 -13.44 8.86
C GLY A 21 -4.98 -14.42 7.69
N ALA A 22 -5.32 -13.96 6.50
CA ALA A 22 -5.16 -14.73 5.27
C ALA A 22 -3.74 -15.28 5.20
N ARG A 23 -3.60 -16.61 5.24
CA ARG A 23 -2.26 -17.24 5.20
C ARG A 23 -1.79 -17.26 3.75
N HIS A 24 -0.90 -16.34 3.41
CA HIS A 24 -0.16 -16.42 2.16
C HIS A 24 0.84 -17.56 2.19
N LYS A 25 1.14 -18.12 1.03
CA LYS A 25 2.17 -19.15 0.91
C LYS A 25 3.54 -18.53 1.19
N SER A 26 4.26 -19.04 2.16
CA SER A 26 5.65 -18.65 2.43
C SER A 26 6.58 -19.45 1.53
N LEU A 27 6.53 -19.19 0.21
CA LEU A 27 7.39 -19.84 -0.77
C LEU A 27 8.52 -18.90 -1.18
N PRO A 28 9.72 -19.40 -1.48
CA PRO A 28 10.79 -18.62 -2.09
C PRO A 28 10.47 -18.35 -3.57
N LEU A 29 11.14 -17.34 -4.14
CA LEU A 29 11.21 -17.21 -5.59
C LEU A 29 12.06 -18.34 -6.17
N GLU A 30 11.62 -18.87 -7.31
CA GLU A 30 12.32 -19.91 -8.03
C GLU A 30 12.86 -19.36 -9.36
N LYS A 31 13.99 -19.92 -9.83
CA LYS A 31 14.56 -19.67 -11.15
C LYS A 31 14.69 -18.18 -11.49
N VAL A 32 15.16 -17.38 -10.53
CA VAL A 32 15.43 -15.97 -10.80
C VAL A 32 16.56 -15.86 -11.80
N SER A 33 16.31 -15.27 -12.97
CA SER A 33 17.26 -15.12 -14.05
C SER A 33 17.19 -13.72 -14.67
N ALA A 34 18.34 -13.18 -15.10
CA ALA A 34 18.41 -11.90 -15.77
C ALA A 34 17.97 -12.02 -17.22
N LEU A 35 17.09 -11.13 -17.67
CA LEU A 35 16.75 -10.89 -19.07
C LEU A 35 17.62 -9.79 -19.68
N SER A 36 18.02 -8.81 -18.84
CA SER A 36 18.98 -7.76 -19.15
C SER A 36 19.64 -7.28 -17.86
N GLU A 37 20.39 -6.19 -17.89
CA GLU A 37 21.14 -5.64 -16.74
C GLU A 37 20.26 -5.42 -15.49
N ASN A 38 19.04 -4.87 -15.67
CA ASN A 38 18.11 -4.54 -14.60
C ASN A 38 16.73 -5.20 -14.73
N HIS A 39 16.52 -6.05 -15.75
CA HIS A 39 15.27 -6.77 -16.00
C HIS A 39 15.45 -8.25 -15.71
N PHE A 40 14.59 -8.81 -14.89
CA PHE A 40 14.67 -10.18 -14.39
C PHE A 40 13.34 -10.90 -14.58
N GLU A 41 13.41 -12.23 -14.65
CA GLU A 41 12.25 -13.12 -14.55
C GLU A 41 12.41 -14.07 -13.36
N CYS A 42 11.29 -14.53 -12.84
CA CYS A 42 11.26 -15.53 -11.78
C CYS A 42 9.98 -16.37 -11.83
N PHE A 43 9.91 -17.38 -10.98
CA PHE A 43 8.70 -18.14 -10.74
C PHE A 43 8.30 -18.06 -9.27
N TYR A 44 6.99 -18.02 -9.01
CA TYR A 44 6.40 -18.15 -7.69
C TYR A 44 5.13 -19.00 -7.80
N ASP A 45 5.03 -20.07 -7.00
CA ASP A 45 3.92 -21.05 -7.07
C ASP A 45 3.66 -21.58 -8.50
N GLY A 46 4.73 -21.80 -9.26
CA GLY A 46 4.68 -22.24 -10.66
C GLY A 46 4.24 -21.18 -11.67
N ILE A 47 4.04 -19.93 -11.24
CA ILE A 47 3.64 -18.79 -12.08
C ILE A 47 4.86 -17.96 -12.42
N LYS A 48 5.01 -17.63 -13.71
CA LYS A 48 6.08 -16.77 -14.21
C LYS A 48 5.73 -15.30 -13.99
N HIS A 49 6.70 -14.54 -13.48
CA HIS A 49 6.67 -13.09 -13.34
C HIS A 49 7.94 -12.49 -13.91
N ASP A 50 7.88 -11.21 -14.27
CA ASP A 50 9.06 -10.40 -14.57
C ASP A 50 9.03 -9.08 -13.80
N PHE A 51 10.21 -8.52 -13.57
CA PHE A 51 10.37 -7.28 -12.82
C PHE A 51 11.62 -6.52 -13.25
N ILE A 52 11.56 -5.20 -13.16
CA ILE A 52 12.67 -4.29 -13.48
C ILE A 52 13.10 -3.58 -12.19
N VAL A 53 14.39 -3.57 -11.90
CA VAL A 53 14.96 -2.95 -10.69
C VAL A 53 15.80 -1.74 -11.08
N ASP A 54 15.44 -0.57 -10.56
CA ASP A 54 16.25 0.65 -10.66
C ASP A 54 16.82 0.97 -9.27
N LEU A 55 18.13 0.91 -9.13
CA LEU A 55 18.82 1.16 -7.87
C LEU A 55 19.34 2.59 -7.79
N PRO A 56 19.35 3.20 -6.59
CA PRO A 56 20.08 4.44 -6.37
C PRO A 56 21.60 4.20 -6.47
N PRO A 57 22.43 5.25 -6.59
CA PRO A 57 23.89 5.12 -6.66
C PRO A 57 24.47 4.34 -5.46
N GLU A 58 23.91 4.50 -4.28
CA GLU A 58 24.31 3.80 -3.06
C GLU A 58 23.09 3.00 -2.54
N PRO A 59 22.91 1.75 -2.98
CA PRO A 59 21.70 0.98 -2.67
C PRO A 59 21.70 0.36 -1.27
N GLU A 60 22.83 0.24 -0.59
CA GLU A 60 22.91 -0.37 0.74
C GLU A 60 22.09 0.43 1.77
N GLY A 61 21.15 -0.24 2.44
CA GLY A 61 20.24 0.41 3.39
C GLY A 61 19.15 1.26 2.75
N ALA A 62 19.05 1.32 1.42
CA ALA A 62 18.01 2.06 0.73
C ALA A 62 16.60 1.47 1.00
N PRO A 63 15.58 2.31 1.22
CA PRO A 63 14.18 1.85 1.21
C PRO A 63 13.78 1.36 -0.18
N LEU A 64 12.82 0.42 -0.24
CA LEU A 64 12.34 -0.19 -1.49
C LEU A 64 10.92 0.25 -1.81
N VAL A 65 10.69 0.77 -3.02
CA VAL A 65 9.36 1.03 -3.57
C VAL A 65 8.99 -0.04 -4.59
N VAL A 66 7.86 -0.71 -4.40
CA VAL A 66 7.30 -1.72 -5.30
C VAL A 66 6.17 -1.10 -6.13
N MET A 67 6.39 -0.96 -7.43
CA MET A 67 5.48 -0.32 -8.39
C MET A 67 4.61 -1.35 -9.10
N LEU A 68 3.29 -1.20 -9.02
CA LEU A 68 2.29 -2.17 -9.48
C LEU A 68 1.45 -1.57 -10.62
N PRO A 69 1.60 -2.06 -11.88
CA PRO A 69 0.86 -1.56 -13.03
C PRO A 69 -0.63 -1.90 -12.99
N GLY A 70 -1.39 -1.21 -13.84
CA GLY A 70 -2.80 -1.46 -14.10
C GLY A 70 -3.04 -2.76 -14.87
N TRP A 71 -4.31 -3.06 -15.08
CA TRP A 71 -4.77 -4.23 -15.82
C TRP A 71 -4.24 -4.25 -17.25
N GLY A 72 -3.66 -5.37 -17.68
CA GLY A 72 -3.06 -5.55 -19.01
C GLY A 72 -1.69 -4.89 -19.20
N ASN A 73 -1.18 -4.15 -18.21
CA ASN A 73 0.07 -3.42 -18.31
C ASN A 73 1.27 -4.20 -17.73
N LEU A 74 2.45 -3.88 -18.25
CA LEU A 74 3.73 -4.48 -17.88
C LEU A 74 4.53 -3.55 -16.96
N ALA A 75 5.52 -4.10 -16.26
CA ALA A 75 6.52 -3.38 -15.50
C ALA A 75 7.18 -2.27 -16.34
N ALA A 76 7.61 -2.59 -17.57
CA ALA A 76 8.24 -1.64 -18.48
C ALA A 76 7.32 -0.48 -18.88
N THR A 77 6.02 -0.74 -19.06
CA THR A 77 5.03 0.30 -19.39
C THR A 77 4.89 1.28 -18.23
N LEU A 78 4.71 0.77 -16.99
CA LEU A 78 4.58 1.63 -15.82
C LEU A 78 5.85 2.44 -15.57
N ARG A 79 7.04 1.81 -15.70
CA ARG A 79 8.33 2.49 -15.57
C ARG A 79 8.45 3.66 -16.56
N PHE A 80 8.10 3.39 -17.83
CA PHE A 80 8.16 4.41 -18.90
C PHE A 80 7.13 5.53 -18.69
N SER A 81 5.91 5.22 -18.28
CA SER A 81 4.84 6.23 -18.16
C SER A 81 4.94 7.08 -16.91
N THR A 82 5.53 6.56 -15.83
CA THR A 82 5.59 7.28 -14.55
C THR A 82 6.92 8.00 -14.32
N HIS A 83 8.00 7.52 -14.93
CA HIS A 83 9.37 7.99 -14.65
C HIS A 83 9.73 8.00 -13.16
N PHE A 84 9.02 7.20 -12.33
CA PHE A 84 9.08 7.31 -10.87
C PHE A 84 10.50 7.15 -10.32
N SER A 85 11.30 6.25 -10.88
CA SER A 85 12.70 6.04 -10.44
C SER A 85 13.59 7.25 -10.68
N GLU A 86 13.28 8.12 -11.65
CA GLU A 86 14.04 9.37 -11.89
C GLU A 86 13.90 10.37 -10.72
N PHE A 87 12.80 10.28 -9.96
CA PHE A 87 12.56 11.06 -8.74
C PHE A 87 13.04 10.31 -7.49
N ALA A 88 12.86 8.99 -7.45
CA ALA A 88 13.12 8.16 -6.28
C ALA A 88 14.60 7.86 -6.05
N ASN A 89 15.35 7.50 -7.12
CA ASN A 89 16.77 7.14 -6.98
C ASN A 89 17.65 8.30 -6.48
N PRO A 90 17.48 9.57 -6.93
CA PRO A 90 18.20 10.70 -6.35
C PRO A 90 17.92 10.94 -4.86
N ARG A 91 16.79 10.47 -4.35
CA ARG A 91 16.42 10.53 -2.92
C ARG A 91 16.83 9.26 -2.15
N GLY A 92 17.61 8.38 -2.77
CA GLY A 92 18.14 7.17 -2.14
C GLY A 92 17.18 5.99 -2.10
N TYR A 93 16.04 6.02 -2.78
CA TYR A 93 15.11 4.88 -2.86
C TYR A 93 15.50 3.92 -3.99
N ALA A 94 15.46 2.63 -3.72
CA ALA A 94 15.42 1.58 -4.75
C ALA A 94 13.99 1.42 -5.24
N VAL A 95 13.80 1.19 -6.55
CA VAL A 95 12.48 0.99 -7.15
C VAL A 95 12.43 -0.34 -7.89
N VAL A 96 11.38 -1.13 -7.68
CA VAL A 96 11.10 -2.31 -8.50
C VAL A 96 9.73 -2.17 -9.16
N TYR A 97 9.70 -2.27 -10.49
CA TYR A 97 8.47 -2.36 -11.28
C TYR A 97 8.17 -3.83 -11.53
N VAL A 98 6.95 -4.26 -11.24
CA VAL A 98 6.62 -5.68 -11.24
C VAL A 98 5.47 -5.95 -12.20
N THR A 99 5.64 -6.88 -13.13
CA THR A 99 4.55 -7.34 -13.97
C THR A 99 3.67 -8.32 -13.20
N GLY A 100 2.36 -8.08 -13.16
CA GLY A 100 1.39 -9.04 -12.66
C GLY A 100 1.39 -10.35 -13.46
N ALA A 101 0.49 -11.24 -13.17
CA ALA A 101 0.41 -12.51 -13.90
C ALA A 101 -0.97 -12.74 -14.52
N ARG A 102 -1.04 -13.69 -15.46
CA ARG A 102 -2.32 -14.22 -15.92
C ARG A 102 -2.96 -15.00 -14.78
N ASN A 103 -4.20 -14.66 -14.44
CA ASN A 103 -4.93 -15.40 -13.43
C ASN A 103 -5.21 -16.84 -13.94
N LYS A 104 -4.66 -17.83 -13.24
CA LYS A 104 -4.81 -19.26 -13.60
C LYS A 104 -6.25 -19.78 -13.51
N TYR A 105 -7.14 -19.03 -12.89
CA TYR A 105 -8.55 -19.37 -12.73
C TYR A 105 -9.47 -18.63 -13.73
N GLU A 106 -8.93 -17.72 -14.55
CA GLU A 106 -9.67 -16.94 -15.52
C GLU A 106 -9.28 -17.27 -16.95
N ARG A 107 -10.26 -17.21 -17.85
CA ARG A 107 -10.06 -17.51 -19.29
C ARG A 107 -9.62 -16.29 -20.11
N THR A 108 -9.64 -15.09 -19.54
CA THR A 108 -9.31 -13.84 -20.23
C THR A 108 -7.86 -13.82 -20.72
N GLY A 109 -6.97 -14.49 -19.99
CA GLY A 109 -5.55 -14.52 -20.33
C GLY A 109 -4.84 -13.17 -20.18
N VAL A 110 -5.51 -12.16 -19.62
CA VAL A 110 -4.93 -10.84 -19.41
C VAL A 110 -4.07 -10.82 -18.15
N ILE A 111 -2.94 -10.13 -18.24
CA ILE A 111 -2.06 -9.89 -17.11
C ILE A 111 -2.73 -8.92 -16.13
N SER A 112 -2.81 -9.29 -14.87
CA SER A 112 -3.47 -8.50 -13.83
C SER A 112 -3.04 -8.92 -12.43
N TRP A 113 -3.50 -8.21 -11.42
CA TRP A 113 -3.35 -8.56 -10.01
C TRP A 113 -4.63 -9.20 -9.48
N ASN A 114 -4.47 -10.23 -8.67
CA ASN A 114 -5.55 -10.73 -7.82
C ASN A 114 -5.77 -9.75 -6.66
N SER A 115 -6.39 -8.63 -6.95
CA SER A 115 -6.64 -7.52 -6.03
C SER A 115 -7.88 -7.69 -5.14
N GLY A 116 -8.58 -8.84 -5.23
CA GLY A 116 -9.81 -9.09 -4.47
C GLY A 116 -11.09 -8.84 -5.27
N ILE A 117 -11.02 -8.36 -6.52
CA ILE A 117 -12.18 -8.25 -7.42
C ILE A 117 -12.61 -9.64 -7.91
N ALA A 118 -11.66 -10.45 -8.35
CA ALA A 118 -11.95 -11.81 -8.78
C ALA A 118 -12.28 -12.72 -7.59
N ALA A 119 -13.18 -13.70 -7.83
CA ALA A 119 -13.56 -14.68 -6.80
C ALA A 119 -12.39 -15.56 -6.38
N LYS A 120 -11.52 -15.92 -7.34
CA LYS A 120 -10.28 -16.69 -7.13
C LYS A 120 -9.16 -16.09 -7.97
N GLY A 121 -7.94 -16.16 -7.49
CA GLY A 121 -6.76 -15.67 -8.21
C GLY A 121 -5.47 -16.28 -7.68
N ASN A 122 -4.37 -15.87 -8.29
CA ASN A 122 -3.03 -16.21 -7.85
C ASN A 122 -2.76 -15.69 -6.43
N ASP A 123 -1.76 -16.23 -5.75
CA ASP A 123 -1.28 -15.68 -4.47
C ASP A 123 -0.29 -14.54 -4.72
N ASP A 124 -0.80 -13.43 -5.29
CA ASP A 124 0.04 -12.28 -5.66
C ASP A 124 0.59 -11.53 -4.44
N VAL A 125 -0.13 -11.55 -3.30
CA VAL A 125 0.40 -10.98 -2.05
C VAL A 125 1.61 -11.79 -1.57
N GLY A 126 1.52 -13.12 -1.55
CA GLY A 126 2.65 -13.99 -1.21
C GLY A 126 3.83 -13.81 -2.15
N PHE A 127 3.58 -13.66 -3.46
CA PHE A 127 4.61 -13.34 -4.44
C PHE A 127 5.32 -12.00 -4.14
N LEU A 128 4.56 -10.94 -3.89
CA LEU A 128 5.13 -9.61 -3.61
C LEU A 128 5.92 -9.58 -2.30
N ILE A 129 5.49 -10.31 -1.27
CA ILE A 129 6.26 -10.52 -0.04
C ILE A 129 7.59 -11.23 -0.35
N ALA A 130 7.55 -12.32 -1.12
CA ALA A 130 8.74 -13.08 -1.49
C ALA A 130 9.73 -12.26 -2.33
N LEU A 131 9.21 -11.47 -3.30
CA LEU A 131 10.02 -10.58 -4.14
C LEU A 131 10.69 -9.49 -3.30
N THR A 132 9.93 -8.83 -2.43
CA THR A 132 10.45 -7.77 -1.54
C THR A 132 11.59 -8.32 -0.68
N ASN A 133 11.39 -9.46 -0.01
CA ASN A 133 12.41 -10.10 0.82
C ASN A 133 13.66 -10.52 0.01
N HIS A 134 13.45 -11.03 -1.21
CA HIS A 134 14.54 -11.38 -2.12
C HIS A 134 15.40 -10.16 -2.48
N LEU A 135 14.78 -9.06 -2.90
CA LEU A 135 15.48 -7.84 -3.29
C LEU A 135 16.18 -7.18 -2.11
N GLN A 136 15.53 -7.11 -0.95
CA GLN A 136 16.15 -6.61 0.28
C GLN A 136 17.37 -7.42 0.69
N THR A 137 17.36 -8.73 0.46
CA THR A 137 18.52 -9.59 0.71
C THR A 137 19.60 -9.41 -0.33
N LYS A 138 19.22 -9.42 -1.62
CA LYS A 138 20.16 -9.38 -2.75
C LYS A 138 20.97 -8.08 -2.81
N TYR A 139 20.33 -6.95 -2.50
CA TYR A 139 20.91 -5.62 -2.62
C TYR A 139 21.19 -4.96 -1.26
N ASN A 140 21.05 -5.70 -0.16
CA ASN A 140 21.23 -5.21 1.22
C ASN A 140 20.39 -3.96 1.52
N LEU A 141 19.12 -3.96 1.07
CA LEU A 141 18.19 -2.85 1.29
C LEU A 141 17.61 -2.85 2.72
N ALA A 142 17.02 -1.73 3.12
CA ALA A 142 16.36 -1.57 4.42
C ALA A 142 15.24 -2.60 4.63
N ARG A 143 15.27 -3.35 5.72
CA ARG A 143 14.30 -4.42 6.01
C ARG A 143 12.92 -3.93 6.45
N ALA A 144 12.88 -2.79 7.12
CA ALA A 144 11.64 -2.23 7.68
C ALA A 144 11.00 -1.15 6.77
N GLN A 145 11.59 -0.86 5.61
CA GLN A 145 11.18 0.23 4.74
C GLN A 145 10.89 -0.30 3.33
N ALA A 146 9.78 -0.99 3.19
CA ALA A 146 9.22 -1.35 1.91
C ALA A 146 7.86 -0.68 1.72
N TYR A 147 7.63 -0.13 0.54
CA TYR A 147 6.45 0.63 0.18
C TYR A 147 5.83 0.06 -1.10
N ALA A 148 4.51 0.09 -1.23
CA ALA A 148 3.83 -0.33 -2.45
C ALA A 148 3.09 0.85 -3.08
N VAL A 149 3.26 1.05 -4.39
CA VAL A 149 2.55 2.07 -5.16
C VAL A 149 1.86 1.39 -6.34
N GLY A 150 0.54 1.47 -6.38
CA GLY A 150 -0.23 0.86 -7.46
C GLY A 150 -1.00 1.88 -8.29
N PHE A 151 -1.14 1.57 -9.58
CA PHE A 151 -1.99 2.30 -10.51
C PHE A 151 -3.17 1.42 -10.95
N SER A 152 -4.41 1.95 -10.93
CA SER A 152 -5.61 1.25 -11.42
C SER A 152 -5.78 -0.13 -10.76
N ASN A 153 -5.71 -1.24 -11.48
CA ASN A 153 -5.73 -2.59 -10.89
C ASN A 153 -4.59 -2.81 -9.87
N GLY A 154 -3.41 -2.21 -10.10
CA GLY A 154 -2.32 -2.18 -9.13
C GLY A 154 -2.68 -1.38 -7.87
N ALA A 155 -3.49 -0.33 -8.00
CA ALA A 155 -4.00 0.45 -6.87
C ALA A 155 -4.96 -0.38 -6.00
N PHE A 156 -5.83 -1.19 -6.61
CA PHE A 156 -6.65 -2.17 -5.89
C PHE A 156 -5.77 -3.16 -5.13
N MET A 157 -4.65 -3.57 -5.76
CA MET A 157 -3.68 -4.45 -5.11
C MET A 157 -2.97 -3.77 -3.93
N SER A 158 -2.70 -2.46 -4.00
CA SER A 158 -2.15 -1.69 -2.86
C SER A 158 -3.08 -1.73 -1.64
N HIS A 159 -4.39 -1.61 -1.81
CA HIS A 159 -5.35 -1.79 -0.71
C HIS A 159 -5.29 -3.21 -0.12
N ARG A 160 -5.15 -4.22 -0.98
CA ARG A 160 -5.03 -5.61 -0.52
C ARG A 160 -3.72 -5.84 0.25
N ILE A 161 -2.60 -5.34 -0.26
CA ILE A 161 -1.29 -5.39 0.43
C ILE A 161 -1.39 -4.71 1.80
N ALA A 162 -1.99 -3.52 1.86
CA ALA A 162 -2.17 -2.79 3.11
C ALA A 162 -2.96 -3.59 4.16
N MET A 163 -3.92 -4.41 3.73
CA MET A 163 -4.71 -5.26 4.62
C MET A 163 -4.06 -6.57 5.00
N GLU A 164 -3.25 -7.16 4.13
CA GLU A 164 -2.80 -8.54 4.24
C GLU A 164 -1.28 -8.67 4.48
N ALA A 165 -0.47 -7.64 4.20
CA ALA A 165 1.00 -7.69 4.21
C ALA A 165 1.70 -6.59 5.03
N GLY A 166 1.05 -6.05 6.06
CA GLY A 166 1.61 -5.00 6.93
C GLY A 166 2.87 -5.38 7.72
N GLN A 167 3.24 -6.66 7.73
CA GLN A 167 4.52 -7.12 8.27
C GLN A 167 5.70 -6.87 7.30
N THR A 168 5.42 -6.68 6.02
CA THR A 168 6.43 -6.48 4.97
C THR A 168 6.43 -5.04 4.46
N PHE A 169 5.25 -4.43 4.32
CA PHE A 169 5.10 -3.08 3.79
C PHE A 169 4.73 -2.11 4.90
N SER A 170 5.43 -0.99 4.98
CA SER A 170 5.20 0.09 5.98
C SER A 170 4.17 1.09 5.51
N ALA A 171 4.07 1.32 4.19
CA ALA A 171 3.09 2.22 3.61
C ALA A 171 2.64 1.78 2.22
N CYS A 172 1.42 2.15 1.84
CA CYS A 172 0.84 1.89 0.52
C CYS A 172 0.27 3.15 -0.10
N VAL A 173 0.40 3.25 -1.42
CA VAL A 173 -0.19 4.32 -2.24
C VAL A 173 -1.08 3.72 -3.30
N SER A 174 -2.30 4.27 -3.44
CA SER A 174 -3.29 3.89 -4.44
C SER A 174 -3.53 5.07 -5.38
N VAL A 175 -3.17 4.92 -6.65
CA VAL A 175 -3.36 5.96 -7.69
C VAL A 175 -4.44 5.51 -8.67
N ALA A 176 -5.49 6.31 -8.81
CA ALA A 176 -6.65 6.03 -9.67
C ALA A 176 -7.26 4.63 -9.39
N GLY A 177 -7.52 4.35 -8.11
CA GLY A 177 -8.09 3.09 -7.66
C GLY A 177 -9.01 3.26 -6.46
N PHE A 178 -9.59 2.15 -5.99
CA PHE A 178 -10.45 2.08 -4.81
C PHE A 178 -10.16 0.79 -4.02
N MET A 179 -10.68 0.70 -2.80
CA MET A 179 -10.65 -0.55 -2.04
C MET A 179 -11.76 -1.50 -2.56
N PRO A 180 -11.42 -2.69 -3.09
CA PRO A 180 -12.42 -3.65 -3.54
C PRO A 180 -13.37 -4.07 -2.42
N GLU A 181 -14.66 -4.25 -2.77
CA GLU A 181 -15.72 -4.65 -1.83
C GLU A 181 -15.34 -5.82 -0.92
N LYS A 182 -14.75 -6.88 -1.51
CA LYS A 182 -14.33 -8.07 -0.75
C LYS A 182 -13.28 -7.73 0.30
N ILE A 183 -12.37 -6.81 0.01
CA ILE A 183 -11.36 -6.34 0.96
C ILE A 183 -12.06 -5.49 2.04
N TRP A 184 -12.94 -4.59 1.63
CA TRP A 184 -13.70 -3.73 2.53
C TRP A 184 -14.55 -4.52 3.53
N LYS A 185 -15.30 -5.54 3.07
CA LYS A 185 -16.15 -6.39 3.92
C LYS A 185 -15.34 -7.21 4.94
N ASN A 186 -14.07 -7.50 4.64
CA ASN A 186 -13.17 -8.26 5.51
C ASN A 186 -12.14 -7.40 6.25
N LYS A 187 -12.29 -6.07 6.25
CA LYS A 187 -11.34 -5.15 6.89
C LYS A 187 -11.22 -5.39 8.39
N ASN A 188 -10.01 -5.25 8.91
CA ASN A 188 -9.71 -5.42 10.32
C ASN A 188 -9.44 -4.05 10.97
N LYS A 189 -10.19 -3.71 12.02
CA LYS A 189 -10.04 -2.45 12.78
C LYS A 189 -8.68 -2.26 13.48
N LYS A 190 -7.85 -3.30 13.54
CA LYS A 190 -6.52 -3.25 14.17
C LYS A 190 -5.37 -3.10 13.16
N ASN A 191 -5.68 -2.81 11.92
CA ASN A 191 -4.67 -2.72 10.87
C ASN A 191 -4.10 -1.30 10.84
N HIS A 192 -2.86 -1.15 11.27
CA HIS A 192 -2.13 0.12 11.26
C HIS A 192 -1.26 0.16 10.01
N MET A 193 -1.61 1.03 9.07
CA MET A 193 -0.90 1.18 7.80
C MET A 193 -0.93 2.65 7.37
N SER A 194 0.23 3.21 7.08
CA SER A 194 0.28 4.50 6.39
C SER A 194 -0.29 4.35 4.99
N PHE A 195 -1.27 5.18 4.64
CA PHE A 195 -1.98 5.04 3.37
C PHE A 195 -2.18 6.38 2.65
N PHE A 196 -1.85 6.41 1.36
CA PHE A 196 -2.05 7.58 0.53
C PHE A 196 -2.92 7.22 -0.69
N GLN A 197 -4.06 7.90 -0.82
CA GLN A 197 -4.97 7.78 -1.95
C GLN A 197 -4.82 8.97 -2.88
N VAL A 198 -4.67 8.73 -4.17
CA VAL A 198 -4.67 9.75 -5.24
C VAL A 198 -5.85 9.50 -6.16
N THR A 199 -6.75 10.48 -6.28
CA THR A 199 -8.02 10.33 -6.99
C THR A 199 -8.20 11.45 -8.01
N GLY A 200 -8.57 11.11 -9.23
CA GLY A 200 -9.07 12.04 -10.23
C GLY A 200 -10.56 12.30 -10.05
N GLU A 201 -11.00 13.55 -10.05
CA GLU A 201 -12.42 13.92 -9.86
C GLU A 201 -13.31 13.35 -10.95
N PHE A 202 -12.83 13.35 -12.20
CA PHE A 202 -13.53 12.85 -13.39
C PHE A 202 -12.90 11.57 -13.92
N ASP A 203 -12.46 10.67 -13.01
CA ASP A 203 -12.06 9.32 -13.41
C ASP A 203 -13.28 8.57 -13.95
N ASP A 204 -13.31 8.38 -15.28
CA ASP A 204 -14.39 7.77 -16.03
C ASP A 204 -14.28 6.24 -16.14
N VAL A 205 -13.19 5.68 -15.62
CA VAL A 205 -12.95 4.22 -15.57
C VAL A 205 -13.20 3.67 -14.18
N ILE A 206 -12.73 4.39 -13.16
CA ILE A 206 -12.82 4.00 -11.74
C ILE A 206 -13.58 5.07 -10.96
N PRO A 207 -14.91 4.89 -10.80
CA PRO A 207 -15.74 5.88 -10.10
C PRO A 207 -15.35 5.97 -8.62
N LYS A 208 -15.47 7.17 -8.05
CA LYS A 208 -15.19 7.41 -6.62
C LYS A 208 -16.13 6.66 -5.67
N HIS A 209 -17.31 6.35 -6.15
CA HIS A 209 -18.36 5.62 -5.42
C HIS A 209 -18.81 4.43 -6.23
N GLY A 210 -19.46 3.46 -5.59
CA GLY A 210 -20.16 2.41 -6.32
C GLY A 210 -21.18 3.04 -7.29
N ASP A 211 -21.08 2.71 -8.56
CA ASP A 211 -21.87 3.34 -9.64
C ASP A 211 -23.09 2.50 -10.06
N GLY A 212 -23.37 1.42 -9.34
CA GLY A 212 -24.45 0.48 -9.69
C GLY A 212 -24.14 -0.46 -10.85
N THR A 213 -22.92 -0.40 -11.43
CA THR A 213 -22.49 -1.39 -12.42
C THR A 213 -22.16 -2.72 -11.76
N ALA A 214 -22.25 -3.84 -12.51
CA ALA A 214 -22.01 -5.17 -11.97
C ALA A 214 -20.60 -5.39 -11.40
N VAL A 215 -19.64 -4.52 -11.73
CA VAL A 215 -18.24 -4.62 -11.27
C VAL A 215 -17.96 -3.78 -10.03
N PHE A 216 -18.66 -2.63 -9.85
CA PHE A 216 -18.32 -1.62 -8.84
C PHE A 216 -19.48 -1.26 -7.89
N THR A 217 -20.57 -2.01 -7.92
CA THR A 217 -21.83 -1.67 -7.24
C THR A 217 -21.70 -1.43 -5.73
N GLU A 218 -20.88 -2.22 -5.05
CA GLU A 218 -20.78 -2.23 -3.59
C GLU A 218 -19.40 -1.81 -3.07
N ASN A 219 -18.58 -1.19 -3.91
CA ASN A 219 -17.32 -0.63 -3.42
C ASN A 219 -17.60 0.56 -2.50
N PRO A 220 -16.84 0.71 -1.41
CA PRO A 220 -16.99 1.85 -0.52
C PRO A 220 -16.62 3.15 -1.24
N ALA A 221 -17.19 4.27 -0.80
CA ALA A 221 -16.70 5.58 -1.20
C ALA A 221 -15.23 5.75 -0.77
N ILE A 222 -14.47 6.53 -1.52
CA ILE A 222 -13.06 6.78 -1.19
C ILE A 222 -12.95 7.46 0.17
N GLU A 223 -13.84 8.39 0.48
CA GLU A 223 -13.92 9.06 1.75
C GLU A 223 -14.06 8.08 2.92
N ASP A 224 -14.97 7.10 2.82
CA ASP A 224 -15.15 6.04 3.85
C ASP A 224 -13.87 5.21 4.05
N VAL A 225 -13.15 4.95 2.96
CA VAL A 225 -11.87 4.21 3.01
C VAL A 225 -10.80 5.04 3.70
N MET A 226 -10.72 6.34 3.43
CA MET A 226 -9.77 7.24 4.07
C MET A 226 -10.05 7.39 5.56
N GLU A 227 -11.32 7.53 5.93
CA GLU A 227 -11.75 7.53 7.34
C GLU A 227 -11.41 6.22 8.05
N TYR A 228 -11.64 5.08 7.40
CA TYR A 228 -11.24 3.79 7.95
C TYR A 228 -9.72 3.74 8.24
N TRP A 229 -8.86 4.16 7.31
CA TRP A 229 -7.42 4.19 7.53
C TRP A 229 -7.04 5.18 8.64
N ALA A 230 -7.66 6.36 8.66
CA ALA A 230 -7.42 7.35 9.69
C ALA A 230 -7.78 6.81 11.09
N PHE A 231 -8.99 6.29 11.29
CA PHE A 231 -9.41 5.71 12.57
C PHE A 231 -8.59 4.49 12.98
N SER A 232 -8.22 3.62 12.03
CA SER A 232 -7.36 2.48 12.32
C SER A 232 -5.99 2.89 12.85
N ASN A 233 -5.52 4.07 12.45
CA ASN A 233 -4.25 4.66 12.90
C ASN A 233 -4.39 5.63 14.08
N GLY A 234 -5.60 5.83 14.59
CA GLY A 234 -5.85 6.73 15.72
C GLY A 234 -5.78 8.22 15.34
N LEU A 235 -6.04 8.55 14.07
CA LEU A 235 -6.06 9.90 13.54
C LEU A 235 -7.52 10.38 13.49
N PHE A 236 -7.86 11.43 14.23
CA PHE A 236 -9.25 11.86 14.41
C PHE A 236 -9.55 13.26 13.86
N ALA A 237 -8.52 13.97 13.42
CA ALA A 237 -8.65 15.28 12.80
C ALA A 237 -8.11 15.23 11.36
N ARG A 238 -8.59 16.16 10.51
CA ARG A 238 -8.08 16.34 9.15
C ARG A 238 -7.86 17.81 8.83
N GLU A 239 -6.94 18.06 7.91
CA GLU A 239 -6.66 19.36 7.33
C GLU A 239 -6.68 19.25 5.81
N GLU A 240 -7.34 20.18 5.15
CA GLU A 240 -7.37 20.29 3.69
C GLU A 240 -6.56 21.49 3.25
N SER A 241 -5.66 21.28 2.29
CA SER A 241 -4.82 22.32 1.75
C SER A 241 -4.83 22.26 0.22
N PRO A 242 -5.00 23.39 -0.49
CA PRO A 242 -4.79 23.43 -1.92
C PRO A 242 -3.31 23.19 -2.22
N VAL A 243 -3.03 22.32 -3.19
CA VAL A 243 -1.68 22.00 -3.66
C VAL A 243 -1.65 22.01 -5.20
N GLY A 244 -0.62 22.65 -5.76
CA GLY A 244 -0.64 22.92 -7.21
C GLY A 244 -1.84 23.79 -7.62
N ASP A 245 -2.20 23.72 -8.90
CA ASP A 245 -3.26 24.59 -9.45
C ASP A 245 -4.67 24.00 -9.32
N LYS A 246 -4.77 22.66 -9.26
CA LYS A 246 -6.03 21.93 -9.39
C LYS A 246 -6.18 20.78 -8.40
N SER A 247 -5.48 20.80 -7.26
CA SER A 247 -5.50 19.67 -6.34
C SER A 247 -5.77 20.12 -4.92
N ILE A 248 -6.41 19.24 -4.15
CA ILE A 248 -6.65 19.39 -2.71
C ILE A 248 -5.98 18.20 -2.04
N LEU A 249 -5.08 18.47 -1.11
CA LEU A 249 -4.46 17.47 -0.26
C LEU A 249 -5.11 17.49 1.12
N THR A 250 -5.75 16.39 1.48
CA THR A 250 -6.27 16.14 2.81
C THR A 250 -5.27 15.30 3.59
N LYS A 251 -4.84 15.77 4.74
CA LYS A 251 -4.01 15.02 5.69
C LYS A 251 -4.79 14.76 6.96
N PHE A 252 -4.73 13.52 7.44
CA PHE A 252 -5.33 13.14 8.72
C PHE A 252 -4.24 13.15 9.79
N PHE A 253 -4.58 13.61 10.99
CA PHE A 253 -3.63 13.74 12.09
C PHE A 253 -4.27 13.44 13.44
N TYR A 254 -3.41 13.20 14.43
CA TYR A 254 -3.87 13.00 15.80
C TYR A 254 -4.28 14.32 16.45
N SER A 255 -5.43 14.34 17.12
CA SER A 255 -5.91 15.44 17.93
C SER A 255 -6.56 14.88 19.21
N ASP A 256 -6.07 15.32 20.37
CA ASP A 256 -6.65 14.93 21.67
C ASP A 256 -8.08 15.45 21.84
N GLU A 257 -8.38 16.63 21.27
CA GLU A 257 -9.70 17.28 21.37
C GLU A 257 -10.78 16.52 20.60
N ASP A 258 -10.39 15.82 19.54
CA ASP A 258 -11.30 15.12 18.64
C ASP A 258 -11.35 13.61 18.90
N ARG A 259 -10.68 13.15 19.98
CA ARG A 259 -10.68 11.74 20.35
C ARG A 259 -12.07 11.30 20.83
N PRO A 260 -12.67 10.26 20.24
CA PRO A 260 -13.98 9.77 20.68
C PRO A 260 -13.98 9.35 22.15
N ALA A 261 -15.00 9.76 22.89
CA ALA A 261 -15.18 9.40 24.29
C ALA A 261 -15.56 7.91 24.42
N GLY A 262 -14.57 7.01 24.45
CA GLY A 262 -14.74 5.60 24.80
C GLY A 262 -15.44 4.72 23.76
N PRO A 263 -15.54 3.39 24.01
CA PRO A 263 -16.05 2.41 23.04
C PRO A 263 -17.55 2.41 22.84
N GLU A 264 -18.33 3.22 23.55
CA GLU A 264 -19.81 3.17 23.53
C GLU A 264 -20.47 3.97 22.38
N ASN A 265 -19.72 4.83 21.66
CA ASN A 265 -20.27 5.71 20.62
C ASN A 265 -19.66 5.50 19.23
N SER A 266 -19.49 4.27 18.78
CA SER A 266 -18.91 3.97 17.46
C SER A 266 -19.90 4.05 16.28
N GLY A 267 -21.01 4.76 16.42
CA GLY A 267 -22.08 4.79 15.43
C GLY A 267 -21.96 5.85 14.33
N ASN A 268 -21.46 7.03 14.65
CA ASN A 268 -21.22 8.12 13.68
C ASN A 268 -20.09 8.99 14.23
N LEU A 269 -18.87 8.69 13.82
CA LEU A 269 -17.71 9.53 14.11
C LEU A 269 -17.62 10.58 13.01
N GLU A 270 -17.83 11.84 13.36
CA GLU A 270 -17.59 12.98 12.47
C GLU A 270 -16.16 13.45 12.64
N PHE A 271 -15.47 13.73 11.53
CA PHE A 271 -14.18 14.41 11.55
C PHE A 271 -14.38 15.90 11.74
N THR A 272 -13.56 16.51 12.59
CA THR A 272 -13.51 17.96 12.71
C THR A 272 -12.60 18.55 11.63
N GLU A 273 -13.10 19.52 10.88
CA GLU A 273 -12.30 20.32 9.96
C GLU A 273 -11.67 21.48 10.71
N LYS A 274 -10.34 21.52 10.76
CA LYS A 274 -9.61 22.69 11.29
C LYS A 274 -9.09 23.51 10.12
N ALA A 275 -9.52 24.77 10.02
CA ALA A 275 -8.85 25.73 9.15
C ALA A 275 -7.41 25.96 9.66
N SER A 276 -6.47 26.06 8.73
CA SER A 276 -5.03 26.14 9.05
C SER A 276 -4.68 27.42 9.80
N GLU A 277 -4.63 27.34 11.13
CA GLU A 277 -3.93 28.32 11.96
C GLU A 277 -3.00 27.58 12.93
N ASN A 278 -1.69 27.64 12.61
CA ASN A 278 -0.55 27.40 13.50
C ASN A 278 -0.44 26.03 14.21
N SER A 279 0.03 25.02 13.52
CA SER A 279 0.68 23.87 14.14
C SER A 279 2.15 24.17 14.50
N LYS A 280 2.37 24.89 15.58
CA LYS A 280 3.68 24.96 16.27
C LYS A 280 3.45 24.55 17.70
N ASN A 281 3.53 23.27 18.01
CA ASN A 281 3.93 22.67 19.28
C ASN A 281 3.32 21.27 19.45
N SER A 282 3.92 20.24 18.85
CA SER A 282 3.88 18.91 19.44
C SER A 282 5.33 18.43 19.60
N LYS A 283 5.78 18.35 20.85
CA LYS A 283 7.03 17.68 21.18
C LYS A 283 6.78 16.18 21.10
N THR A 284 6.97 15.60 19.93
CA THR A 284 7.05 14.14 19.77
C THR A 284 8.45 13.69 20.15
N SER A 285 8.52 12.59 20.89
CA SER A 285 9.75 11.88 21.23
C SER A 285 10.45 11.45 19.92
N PRO A 286 11.79 11.57 19.79
CA PRO A 286 12.48 11.20 18.57
C PRO A 286 12.47 9.67 18.44
N HIS A 287 11.95 9.12 17.32
CA HIS A 287 12.04 7.74 16.79
C HIS A 287 10.74 6.90 16.71
N GLN A 288 9.55 7.49 16.78
CA GLN A 288 8.37 6.77 16.28
C GLN A 288 7.70 7.66 15.23
N THR A 289 7.90 7.34 13.95
CA THR A 289 7.15 7.98 12.86
C THR A 289 5.68 7.64 13.08
N SER A 290 4.84 8.67 13.21
CA SER A 290 3.39 8.47 13.33
C SER A 290 2.84 7.97 12.01
N PRO A 291 1.87 7.03 12.02
CA PRO A 291 1.21 6.62 10.80
C PRO A 291 0.66 7.82 10.02
N GLN A 292 0.78 7.78 8.70
CA GLN A 292 0.36 8.86 7.79
C GLN A 292 -0.86 8.40 6.99
N VAL A 293 -1.88 9.25 6.89
CA VAL A 293 -3.03 9.01 6.01
C VAL A 293 -3.31 10.27 5.21
N TRP A 294 -3.16 10.17 3.88
CA TRP A 294 -3.28 11.29 2.97
C TRP A 294 -4.25 10.98 1.84
N HIS A 295 -5.00 11.99 1.39
CA HIS A 295 -5.83 11.91 0.18
C HIS A 295 -5.56 13.12 -0.72
N LEU A 296 -5.15 12.87 -1.95
CA LEU A 296 -5.02 13.89 -2.99
C LEU A 296 -6.18 13.77 -3.97
N LEU A 297 -7.04 14.78 -4.00
CA LEU A 297 -8.08 14.93 -5.00
C LEU A 297 -7.57 15.89 -6.10
N ILE A 298 -7.50 15.41 -7.34
CA ILE A 298 -7.10 16.19 -8.52
C ILE A 298 -8.38 16.60 -9.26
N LYS A 299 -8.72 17.88 -9.23
CA LYS A 299 -9.84 18.46 -9.97
C LYS A 299 -9.61 18.30 -11.48
N ASP A 300 -10.66 17.96 -12.21
CA ASP A 300 -10.62 17.59 -13.63
C ASP A 300 -9.73 16.35 -13.93
N GLY A 301 -9.17 15.68 -12.91
CA GLY A 301 -8.32 14.49 -13.07
C GLY A 301 -9.12 13.32 -13.64
N ARG A 302 -8.51 12.60 -14.60
CA ARG A 302 -9.06 11.43 -15.27
C ARG A 302 -8.33 10.16 -14.83
N HIS A 303 -8.67 9.01 -15.46
CA HIS A 303 -8.00 7.74 -15.23
C HIS A 303 -6.59 7.69 -15.84
N SER A 304 -5.65 8.36 -15.21
CA SER A 304 -4.25 8.43 -15.65
C SER A 304 -3.30 8.56 -14.47
N TRP A 305 -2.03 8.24 -14.69
CA TRP A 305 -0.97 8.67 -13.77
C TRP A 305 -0.89 10.19 -13.81
N PRO A 306 -0.94 10.89 -12.66
CA PRO A 306 -0.98 12.36 -12.67
C PRO A 306 0.35 12.96 -13.14
N GLU A 307 0.29 13.80 -14.14
CA GLU A 307 1.44 14.52 -14.67
C GLU A 307 1.37 15.99 -14.29
N LYS A 308 2.51 16.60 -13.96
CA LYS A 308 2.64 17.99 -13.54
C LYS A 308 1.99 18.97 -14.49
N GLN A 309 2.08 18.71 -15.79
CA GLN A 309 1.50 19.59 -16.82
C GLN A 309 -0.04 19.68 -16.76
N PHE A 310 -0.71 18.68 -16.16
CA PHE A 310 -2.18 18.63 -16.06
C PHE A 310 -2.71 19.07 -14.68
N CYS A 311 -1.97 18.77 -13.61
CA CYS A 311 -2.43 19.08 -12.25
C CYS A 311 -1.61 20.18 -11.55
N GLY A 312 -0.56 20.70 -12.17
CA GLY A 312 0.32 21.72 -11.58
C GLY A 312 1.20 21.21 -10.43
N LEU A 313 1.19 19.89 -10.16
CA LEU A 313 1.86 19.25 -9.04
C LEU A 313 2.70 18.05 -9.50
N GLU A 314 3.92 17.95 -8.98
CA GLU A 314 4.77 16.76 -9.19
C GLU A 314 4.36 15.64 -8.20
N VAL A 315 3.46 14.76 -8.64
CA VAL A 315 2.88 13.73 -7.76
C VAL A 315 3.91 12.66 -7.36
N ASN A 316 4.91 12.37 -8.20
CA ASN A 316 6.00 11.48 -7.83
C ASN A 316 6.77 11.99 -6.60
N SER A 317 7.07 13.30 -6.57
CA SER A 317 7.72 13.93 -5.41
C SER A 317 6.82 13.90 -4.18
N LEU A 318 5.52 14.16 -4.32
CA LEU A 318 4.58 14.12 -3.20
C LEU A 318 4.44 12.71 -2.60
N ILE A 319 4.47 11.66 -3.43
CA ILE A 319 4.49 10.26 -2.96
C ILE A 319 5.76 9.99 -2.14
N LEU A 320 6.91 10.48 -2.59
CA LEU A 320 8.16 10.34 -1.85
C LEU A 320 8.16 11.16 -0.56
N ASP A 321 7.58 12.38 -0.57
CA ASP A 321 7.39 13.19 0.65
C ASP A 321 6.50 12.48 1.68
N PHE A 322 5.50 11.73 1.23
CA PHE A 322 4.69 10.87 2.08
C PHE A 322 5.53 9.74 2.69
N PHE A 323 6.37 9.05 1.90
CA PHE A 323 7.21 7.97 2.41
C PHE A 323 8.28 8.45 3.39
N ASP A 324 8.83 9.66 3.21
CA ASP A 324 9.79 10.25 4.15
C ASP A 324 9.19 10.51 5.55
N GLN A 325 7.86 10.49 5.67
CA GLN A 325 7.14 10.68 6.93
C GLN A 325 6.64 9.35 7.54
N CYS A 326 6.87 8.20 6.88
CA CYS A 326 6.40 6.88 7.31
C CYS A 326 7.40 6.07 8.16
#